data_2ed9429f6b8d72f7febfd833c8779825
#
_entry.id   2ed9429f6b8d72f7febfd833c8779825
#
_cell.length_a   1.000
_cell.length_b   1.000
_cell.length_c   1.000
_cell.angle_alpha   90.00
_cell.angle_beta   90.00
_cell.angle_gamma   90.00
#
_symmetry.space_group_name_H-M   'P 1'
#
loop_
_entity.id
_entity.type
_entity.pdbx_description
1 polymer ?
#
loop_
_entity_poly.entity_id
_entity_poly.type
_entity_poly.pdbx_seq_one_letter_code
_entity_poly.pdbx_strand_id
1 'polypeptide(L)'
;YIKLEESSFRRRFVPLSSAGVSLGYLVCVDTDGHLQQIPSQTWHTVEMILAKQLFVSASRKDKSFETAADILINLLDGGFSSEAYFQLQIANTYLAEFHPSAFALIDLSAYHSMYQGKRHLKEEINKRFPSSHSFVYQGEVFLFLGGTKDMKLFFSLSEEFHLKIIISDPVNTMFSLPELYRTAREALELMRDDRFQGNG
;
A
#
# COMPACT_ATOMS: atom_id res chain seq x y z
N TYR A 1 -19.52 27.87 -0.57
CA TYR A 1 -20.38 26.94 -1.31
C TYR A 1 -19.93 26.90 -2.76
N ILE A 2 -19.68 25.71 -3.30
CA ILE A 2 -19.37 25.50 -4.72
C ILE A 2 -20.60 24.87 -5.34
N LYS A 3 -21.14 25.53 -6.38
CA LYS A 3 -22.23 25.00 -7.20
C LYS A 3 -21.57 24.35 -8.43
N LEU A 4 -21.73 23.08 -8.60
CA LEU A 4 -21.36 22.39 -9.85
C LEU A 4 -22.53 22.54 -10.84
N GLU A 5 -22.26 22.89 -12.08
CA GLU A 5 -23.26 23.22 -13.10
C GLU A 5 -24.29 22.11 -13.34
N GLU A 6 -23.95 20.84 -13.11
CA GLU A 6 -24.87 19.71 -13.29
C GLU A 6 -25.53 19.24 -11.98
N SER A 7 -25.31 19.91 -10.84
CA SER A 7 -25.82 19.49 -9.55
C SER A 7 -26.96 20.41 -9.08
N SER A 8 -28.15 19.85 -8.87
CA SER A 8 -29.29 20.53 -8.28
C SER A 8 -29.13 20.85 -6.79
N PHE A 9 -28.13 20.27 -6.12
CA PHE A 9 -27.92 20.39 -4.68
C PHE A 9 -26.70 21.27 -4.36
N ARG A 10 -26.81 22.08 -3.31
CA ARG A 10 -25.70 22.84 -2.74
C ARG A 10 -24.78 21.91 -1.98
N ARG A 11 -23.48 22.16 -2.05
CA ARG A 11 -22.47 21.38 -1.33
C ARG A 11 -21.62 22.30 -0.46
N ARG A 12 -21.34 21.86 0.75
CA ARG A 12 -20.38 22.49 1.65
C ARG A 12 -19.16 21.60 1.77
N PHE A 13 -17.99 22.18 1.55
CA PHE A 13 -16.70 21.53 1.75
C PHE A 13 -16.09 22.07 3.04
N VAL A 14 -15.76 21.17 3.95
CA VAL A 14 -15.10 21.47 5.22
C VAL A 14 -13.74 20.79 5.19
N PRO A 15 -12.62 21.54 5.20
CA PRO A 15 -11.29 20.93 5.24
C PRO A 15 -11.09 20.23 6.58
N LEU A 16 -10.53 19.03 6.56
CA LEU A 16 -10.20 18.27 7.75
C LEU A 16 -8.68 18.25 7.92
N SER A 17 -8.20 18.74 9.04
CA SER A 17 -6.77 18.72 9.39
C SER A 17 -6.58 18.42 10.87
N SER A 18 -5.50 17.74 11.21
CA SER A 18 -5.10 17.46 12.58
C SER A 18 -3.58 17.50 12.70
N ALA A 19 -3.09 18.15 13.76
CA ALA A 19 -1.65 18.32 14.03
C ALA A 19 -0.83 18.84 12.83
N GLY A 20 -1.42 19.76 12.03
CA GLY A 20 -0.78 20.32 10.85
C GLY A 20 -0.79 19.41 9.60
N VAL A 21 -1.41 18.24 9.68
CA VAL A 21 -1.56 17.29 8.56
C VAL A 21 -2.94 17.45 7.93
N SER A 22 -3.00 17.64 6.60
CA SER A 22 -4.26 17.65 5.86
C SER A 22 -4.76 16.21 5.70
N LEU A 23 -6.01 15.97 6.12
CA LEU A 23 -6.66 14.66 6.10
C LEU A 23 -7.70 14.54 4.97
N GLY A 24 -7.99 15.64 4.27
CA GLY A 24 -8.97 15.68 3.20
C GLY A 24 -10.12 16.66 3.47
N TYR A 25 -11.31 16.38 2.91
CA TYR A 25 -12.47 17.23 3.01
C TYR A 25 -13.72 16.44 3.40
N LEU A 26 -14.50 16.99 4.33
CA LEU A 26 -15.89 16.58 4.53
C LEU A 26 -16.76 17.30 3.48
N VAL A 27 -17.49 16.53 2.68
CA VAL A 27 -18.43 17.08 1.69
C VAL A 27 -19.85 16.82 2.17
N CYS A 28 -20.59 17.88 2.49
CA CYS A 28 -21.98 17.80 2.87
C CYS A 28 -22.87 18.25 1.71
N VAL A 29 -23.86 17.45 1.37
CA VAL A 29 -24.84 17.75 0.33
C VAL A 29 -26.11 18.29 1.00
N ASP A 30 -26.57 19.46 0.57
CA ASP A 30 -27.75 20.13 1.10
C ASP A 30 -28.99 19.69 0.30
N THR A 31 -29.64 18.63 0.75
CA THR A 31 -30.85 18.12 0.11
C THR A 31 -32.09 18.91 0.47
N ASP A 32 -32.13 19.47 1.69
CA ASP A 32 -33.32 20.03 2.30
C ASP A 32 -33.21 21.56 2.59
N GLY A 33 -32.09 22.20 2.20
CA GLY A 33 -31.82 23.61 2.44
C GLY A 33 -31.43 23.95 3.89
N HIS A 34 -31.15 22.97 4.73
CA HIS A 34 -30.90 23.17 6.16
C HIS A 34 -29.43 23.37 6.54
N LEU A 35 -28.48 23.09 5.64
CA LEU A 35 -27.05 23.24 5.96
C LEU A 35 -26.63 24.65 6.35
N GLN A 36 -27.36 25.67 5.86
CA GLN A 36 -27.10 27.08 6.21
C GLN A 36 -27.55 27.45 7.62
N GLN A 37 -28.49 26.68 8.20
CA GLN A 37 -29.05 26.92 9.52
C GLN A 37 -28.20 26.31 10.63
N ILE A 38 -27.23 25.47 10.27
CA ILE A 38 -26.34 24.82 11.22
C ILE A 38 -25.35 25.86 11.80
N PRO A 39 -25.31 26.05 13.12
CA PRO A 39 -24.41 27.01 13.76
C PRO A 39 -22.94 26.71 13.46
N SER A 40 -22.13 27.76 13.34
CA SER A 40 -20.69 27.62 13.10
C SER A 40 -19.97 26.77 14.16
N GLN A 41 -20.44 26.84 15.42
CA GLN A 41 -19.88 26.04 16.52
C GLN A 41 -20.12 24.53 16.31
N THR A 42 -21.28 24.14 15.76
CA THR A 42 -21.58 22.75 15.42
C THR A 42 -20.65 22.25 14.33
N TRP A 43 -20.41 23.07 13.29
CA TRP A 43 -19.46 22.73 12.23
C TRP A 43 -18.06 22.53 12.77
N HIS A 44 -17.59 23.42 13.65
CA HIS A 44 -16.27 23.28 14.27
C HIS A 44 -16.16 22.00 15.11
N THR A 45 -17.22 21.65 15.85
CA THR A 45 -17.26 20.40 16.63
C THR A 45 -17.18 19.16 15.73
N VAL A 46 -17.97 19.15 14.64
CA VAL A 46 -17.95 18.05 13.66
C VAL A 46 -16.59 17.91 12.99
N GLU A 47 -16.01 19.04 12.55
CA GLU A 47 -14.66 19.08 11.99
C GLU A 47 -13.63 18.47 12.93
N MET A 48 -13.60 18.93 14.18
CA MET A 48 -12.64 18.48 15.19
C MET A 48 -12.78 16.99 15.51
N ILE A 49 -14.01 16.49 15.65
CA ILE A 49 -14.26 15.07 15.94
C ILE A 49 -13.82 14.21 14.76
N LEU A 50 -14.23 14.57 13.54
CA LEU A 50 -13.89 13.80 12.34
C LEU A 50 -12.39 13.84 12.03
N ALA A 51 -11.76 15.01 12.14
CA ALA A 51 -10.33 15.14 11.95
C ALA A 51 -9.55 14.29 12.97
N LYS A 52 -9.94 14.33 14.24
CA LYS A 52 -9.32 13.49 15.27
C LYS A 52 -9.50 12.00 14.99
N GLN A 53 -10.71 11.59 14.61
CA GLN A 53 -11.01 10.18 14.32
C GLN A 53 -10.23 9.68 13.10
N LEU A 54 -10.18 10.46 12.02
CA LEU A 54 -9.40 10.13 10.83
C LEU A 54 -7.90 10.06 11.14
N PHE A 55 -7.37 11.02 11.89
CA PHE A 55 -5.97 11.03 12.30
C PHE A 55 -5.59 9.79 13.11
N VAL A 56 -6.43 9.43 14.11
CA VAL A 56 -6.22 8.22 14.92
C VAL A 56 -6.31 6.96 14.07
N SER A 57 -7.27 6.90 13.14
CA SER A 57 -7.44 5.75 12.24
C SER A 57 -6.25 5.59 11.28
N ALA A 58 -5.78 6.69 10.69
CA ALA A 58 -4.60 6.69 9.83
C ALA A 58 -3.35 6.25 10.63
N SER A 59 -3.12 6.85 11.81
CA SER A 59 -1.98 6.49 12.67
C SER A 59 -2.00 5.04 13.14
N ARG A 60 -3.19 4.47 13.39
CA ARG A 60 -3.33 3.05 13.72
C ARG A 60 -3.02 2.15 12.53
N LYS A 61 -3.49 2.53 11.34
CA LYS A 61 -3.23 1.80 10.11
C LYS A 61 -1.73 1.77 9.81
N ASP A 62 -1.05 2.92 9.91
CA ASP A 62 0.38 3.01 9.69
C ASP A 62 1.18 2.14 10.68
N LYS A 63 0.85 2.20 11.97
CA LYS A 63 1.49 1.34 12.98
C LYS A 63 1.22 -0.15 12.77
N SER A 64 0.01 -0.52 12.32
CA SER A 64 -0.31 -1.90 11.99
C SER A 64 0.50 -2.40 10.80
N PHE A 65 0.70 -1.56 9.78
CA PHE A 65 1.52 -1.90 8.61
C PHE A 65 3.02 -1.99 8.95
N GLU A 66 3.55 -1.07 9.76
CA GLU A 66 4.94 -1.13 10.25
C GLU A 66 5.19 -2.44 11.02
N THR A 67 4.32 -2.77 11.97
CA THR A 67 4.44 -4.01 12.75
C THR A 67 4.36 -5.25 11.85
N ALA A 68 3.48 -5.25 10.85
CA ALA A 68 3.35 -6.37 9.92
C ALA A 68 4.59 -6.51 9.02
N ALA A 69 5.15 -5.39 8.55
CA ALA A 69 6.39 -5.41 7.78
C ALA A 69 7.56 -5.98 8.60
N ASP A 70 7.68 -5.59 9.87
CA ASP A 70 8.71 -6.10 10.77
C ASP A 70 8.56 -7.62 11.00
N ILE A 71 7.34 -8.11 11.17
CA ILE A 71 7.06 -9.54 11.29
C ILE A 71 7.45 -10.29 10.01
N LEU A 72 7.10 -9.74 8.84
CA LEU A 72 7.44 -10.34 7.55
C LEU A 72 8.95 -10.33 7.29
N ILE A 73 9.64 -9.25 7.62
CA ILE A 73 11.11 -9.16 7.54
C ILE A 73 11.74 -10.23 8.45
N ASN A 74 11.28 -10.33 9.69
CA ASN A 74 11.78 -11.35 10.61
C ASN A 74 11.50 -12.79 10.11
N LEU A 75 10.36 -13.00 9.42
CA LEU A 75 10.07 -14.28 8.77
C LEU A 75 11.07 -14.57 7.65
N LEU A 76 11.31 -13.60 6.77
CA LEU A 76 12.26 -13.73 5.65
C LEU A 76 13.71 -13.96 6.13
N ASP A 77 14.07 -13.38 7.27
CA ASP A 77 15.37 -13.59 7.94
C ASP A 77 15.47 -14.94 8.68
N GLY A 78 14.42 -15.78 8.65
CA GLY A 78 14.39 -17.07 9.33
C GLY A 78 14.24 -16.97 10.85
N GLY A 79 13.75 -15.85 11.38
CA GLY A 79 13.63 -15.61 12.81
C GLY A 79 12.53 -16.39 13.53
N PHE A 80 11.70 -17.16 12.80
CA PHE A 80 10.66 -17.99 13.39
C PHE A 80 11.06 -19.47 13.39
N SER A 81 11.07 -20.08 14.57
CA SER A 81 11.44 -21.48 14.76
C SER A 81 10.37 -22.47 14.26
N SER A 82 9.13 -22.04 14.12
CA SER A 82 8.01 -22.87 13.67
C SER A 82 6.85 -22.04 13.13
N GLU A 83 6.05 -22.66 12.27
CA GLU A 83 4.82 -22.05 11.75
C GLU A 83 3.84 -21.70 12.87
N ALA A 84 3.70 -22.56 13.88
CA ALA A 84 2.82 -22.31 15.03
C ALA A 84 3.23 -21.03 15.79
N TYR A 85 4.53 -20.81 15.96
CA TYR A 85 5.01 -19.58 16.60
C TYR A 85 4.76 -18.35 15.73
N PHE A 86 4.97 -18.45 14.42
CA PHE A 86 4.63 -17.39 13.48
C PHE A 86 3.12 -17.05 13.54
N GLN A 87 2.24 -18.05 13.52
CA GLN A 87 0.80 -17.86 13.61
C GLN A 87 0.37 -17.13 14.90
N LEU A 88 1.01 -17.42 16.03
CA LEU A 88 0.80 -16.68 17.28
C LEU A 88 1.17 -15.20 17.16
N GLN A 89 2.26 -14.88 16.47
CA GLN A 89 2.71 -13.50 16.30
C GLN A 89 1.78 -12.69 15.39
N ILE A 90 1.24 -13.30 14.35
CA ILE A 90 0.33 -12.61 13.42
C ILE A 90 -1.12 -12.54 13.91
N ALA A 91 -1.52 -13.32 14.92
CA ALA A 91 -2.92 -13.49 15.37
C ALA A 91 -3.66 -12.17 15.63
N ASN A 92 -2.94 -11.13 16.08
CA ASN A 92 -3.52 -9.81 16.36
C ASN A 92 -3.18 -8.76 15.29
N THR A 93 -2.72 -9.19 14.12
CA THR A 93 -2.43 -8.34 12.97
C THR A 93 -3.36 -8.68 11.80
N TYR A 94 -3.43 -7.81 10.80
CA TYR A 94 -4.19 -8.12 9.58
C TYR A 94 -3.59 -9.31 8.79
N LEU A 95 -2.33 -9.70 9.07
CA LEU A 95 -1.68 -10.84 8.42
C LEU A 95 -2.36 -12.19 8.74
N ALA A 96 -3.11 -12.27 9.84
CA ALA A 96 -3.85 -13.48 10.20
C ALA A 96 -4.91 -13.86 9.14
N GLU A 97 -5.50 -12.86 8.51
CA GLU A 97 -6.53 -13.02 7.46
C GLU A 97 -6.01 -12.69 6.05
N PHE A 98 -4.72 -12.42 5.93
CA PHE A 98 -4.11 -12.01 4.68
C PHE A 98 -3.57 -13.22 3.91
N HIS A 99 -4.20 -13.54 2.79
CA HIS A 99 -3.87 -14.68 1.93
C HIS A 99 -3.49 -14.19 0.53
N PRO A 100 -2.25 -13.75 0.29
CA PRO A 100 -1.81 -13.36 -1.04
C PRO A 100 -1.72 -14.56 -1.97
N SER A 101 -2.02 -14.36 -3.25
CA SER A 101 -1.87 -15.42 -4.26
C SER A 101 -0.41 -15.63 -4.66
N ALA A 102 0.36 -14.55 -4.69
CA ALA A 102 1.78 -14.52 -5.04
C ALA A 102 2.40 -13.23 -4.46
N PHE A 103 3.69 -13.06 -4.65
CA PHE A 103 4.35 -11.77 -4.48
C PHE A 103 5.22 -11.43 -5.69
N ALA A 104 5.54 -10.16 -5.84
CA ALA A 104 6.49 -9.66 -6.80
C ALA A 104 7.70 -9.05 -6.10
N LEU A 105 8.89 -9.31 -6.63
CA LEU A 105 10.11 -8.61 -6.28
C LEU A 105 10.42 -7.60 -7.38
N ILE A 106 10.61 -6.34 -7.00
CA ILE A 106 10.94 -5.23 -7.89
C ILE A 106 12.36 -4.78 -7.61
N ASP A 107 13.21 -4.87 -8.61
CA ASP A 107 14.59 -4.40 -8.53
C ASP A 107 14.65 -2.87 -8.56
N LEU A 108 15.10 -2.27 -7.46
CA LEU A 108 15.31 -0.83 -7.39
C LEU A 108 16.69 -0.38 -7.88
N SER A 109 17.62 -1.31 -8.14
CA SER A 109 18.99 -0.96 -8.56
C SER A 109 19.03 -0.34 -9.95
N ALA A 110 18.15 -0.81 -10.85
CA ALA A 110 18.03 -0.32 -12.22
C ALA A 110 17.06 0.88 -12.38
N TYR A 111 16.38 1.27 -11.30
CA TYR A 111 15.44 2.39 -11.35
C TYR A 111 16.20 3.73 -11.36
N HIS A 112 16.47 4.21 -12.56
CA HIS A 112 17.08 5.52 -12.83
C HIS A 112 16.03 6.51 -13.30
N SER A 113 15.17 6.98 -12.41
CA SER A 113 14.36 8.15 -12.74
C SER A 113 15.19 9.42 -12.56
N MET A 114 15.41 10.15 -13.64
CA MET A 114 16.14 11.43 -13.61
C MET A 114 15.41 12.51 -12.78
N TYR A 115 14.11 12.35 -12.52
CA TYR A 115 13.26 13.37 -11.88
C TYR A 115 12.50 12.90 -10.62
N GLN A 116 12.43 11.60 -10.38
CA GLN A 116 11.59 11.05 -9.30
C GLN A 116 12.29 9.84 -8.66
N GLY A 117 12.73 10.01 -7.42
CA GLY A 117 13.48 8.97 -6.70
C GLY A 117 12.64 7.75 -6.33
N LYS A 118 13.27 6.75 -5.69
CA LYS A 118 12.65 5.50 -5.18
C LYS A 118 11.36 5.72 -4.39
N ARG A 119 11.22 6.87 -3.74
CA ARG A 119 10.02 7.27 -3.01
C ARG A 119 8.80 7.42 -3.93
N HIS A 120 8.98 8.04 -5.09
CA HIS A 120 7.89 8.21 -6.06
C HIS A 120 7.38 6.85 -6.57
N LEU A 121 8.28 5.92 -6.90
CA LEU A 121 7.90 4.57 -7.31
C LEU A 121 7.07 3.87 -6.22
N LYS A 122 7.48 3.98 -4.95
CA LYS A 122 6.72 3.42 -3.83
C LYS A 122 5.33 4.08 -3.69
N GLU A 123 5.24 5.39 -3.88
CA GLU A 123 3.97 6.13 -3.87
C GLU A 123 3.04 5.66 -5.03
N GLU A 124 3.57 5.47 -6.22
CA GLU A 124 2.81 4.95 -7.37
C GLU A 124 2.37 3.49 -7.17
N ILE A 125 3.22 2.64 -6.59
CA ILE A 125 2.83 1.27 -6.20
C ILE A 125 1.67 1.32 -5.21
N ASN A 126 1.78 2.07 -4.13
CA ASN A 126 0.73 2.18 -3.12
C ASN A 126 -0.58 2.74 -3.67
N LYS A 127 -0.51 3.64 -4.64
CA LYS A 127 -1.66 4.24 -5.29
C LYS A 127 -2.40 3.26 -6.21
N ARG A 128 -1.67 2.43 -6.93
CA ARG A 128 -2.24 1.44 -7.87
C ARG A 128 -2.67 0.15 -7.16
N PHE A 129 -2.03 -0.18 -6.05
CA PHE A 129 -2.28 -1.37 -5.24
C PHE A 129 -2.68 -1.01 -3.80
N PRO A 130 -3.79 -0.28 -3.59
CA PRO A 130 -4.16 0.24 -2.27
C PRO A 130 -4.53 -0.85 -1.26
N SER A 131 -4.88 -2.04 -1.75
CA SER A 131 -5.22 -3.21 -0.94
C SER A 131 -4.04 -4.17 -0.72
N SER A 132 -2.92 -3.92 -1.39
CA SER A 132 -1.74 -4.77 -1.31
C SER A 132 -0.80 -4.27 -0.22
N HIS A 133 -0.10 -5.20 0.40
CA HIS A 133 0.98 -4.87 1.30
C HIS A 133 2.29 -4.82 0.55
N SER A 134 3.05 -3.74 0.70
CA SER A 134 4.39 -3.58 0.14
C SER A 134 5.37 -3.10 1.17
N PHE A 135 6.60 -3.61 1.13
CA PHE A 135 7.71 -3.16 1.98
C PHE A 135 9.04 -3.30 1.23
N VAL A 136 10.08 -2.68 1.75
CA VAL A 136 11.42 -2.80 1.20
C VAL A 136 12.19 -3.83 2.01
N TYR A 137 12.79 -4.80 1.32
CA TYR A 137 13.63 -5.83 1.93
C TYR A 137 14.88 -6.05 1.07
N GLN A 138 16.05 -5.98 1.66
CA GLN A 138 17.38 -6.15 1.02
C GLN A 138 17.58 -5.31 -0.27
N GLY A 139 16.95 -4.14 -0.36
CA GLY A 139 17.06 -3.23 -1.50
C GLY A 139 16.05 -3.42 -2.62
N GLU A 140 15.21 -4.44 -2.53
CA GLU A 140 14.09 -4.69 -3.43
C GLU A 140 12.76 -4.25 -2.80
N VAL A 141 11.76 -3.92 -3.63
CA VAL A 141 10.38 -3.79 -3.16
C VAL A 141 9.71 -5.15 -3.25
N PHE A 142 9.22 -5.59 -2.12
CA PHE A 142 8.37 -6.76 -1.99
C PHE A 142 6.91 -6.31 -2.05
N LEU A 143 6.14 -6.84 -3.00
CA LEU A 143 4.74 -6.48 -3.20
C LEU A 143 3.88 -7.75 -3.25
N PHE A 144 2.93 -7.89 -2.35
CA PHE A 144 1.97 -8.98 -2.41
C PHE A 144 0.88 -8.75 -3.46
N LEU A 145 0.49 -9.81 -4.16
CA LEU A 145 -0.50 -9.79 -5.24
C LEU A 145 -1.72 -10.61 -4.82
N GLY A 146 -2.90 -10.00 -4.92
CA GLY A 146 -4.16 -10.62 -4.49
C GLY A 146 -4.86 -11.44 -5.59
N GLY A 147 -4.43 -11.37 -6.85
CA GLY A 147 -5.04 -12.12 -7.94
C GLY A 147 -4.74 -11.59 -9.33
N THR A 148 -5.48 -12.09 -10.33
CA THR A 148 -5.24 -11.81 -11.78
C THR A 148 -5.37 -10.33 -12.17
N LYS A 149 -6.17 -9.54 -11.44
CA LYS A 149 -6.29 -8.09 -11.68
C LYS A 149 -5.00 -7.38 -11.32
N ASP A 150 -4.44 -7.72 -10.18
CA ASP A 150 -3.19 -7.14 -9.70
C ASP A 150 -2.03 -7.46 -10.64
N MET A 151 -2.03 -8.67 -11.22
CA MET A 151 -1.04 -9.08 -12.21
C MET A 151 -1.03 -8.17 -13.44
N LYS A 152 -2.21 -7.86 -14.00
CA LYS A 152 -2.31 -6.98 -15.17
C LYS A 152 -1.83 -5.56 -14.88
N LEU A 153 -2.24 -5.00 -13.74
CA LEU A 153 -1.78 -3.68 -13.29
C LEU A 153 -0.27 -3.67 -13.05
N PHE A 154 0.26 -4.76 -12.53
CA PHE A 154 1.67 -4.90 -12.24
C PHE A 154 2.53 -4.96 -13.51
N PHE A 155 2.11 -5.69 -14.54
CA PHE A 155 2.77 -5.69 -15.85
C PHE A 155 2.78 -4.29 -16.47
N SER A 156 1.65 -3.58 -16.44
CA SER A 156 1.57 -2.20 -16.94
C SER A 156 2.53 -1.27 -16.19
N LEU A 157 2.65 -1.42 -14.86
CA LEU A 157 3.60 -0.65 -14.06
C LEU A 157 5.05 -0.95 -14.47
N SER A 158 5.38 -2.23 -14.68
CA SER A 158 6.74 -2.64 -15.04
C SER A 158 7.17 -2.11 -16.40
N GLU A 159 6.27 -2.08 -17.38
CA GLU A 159 6.52 -1.51 -18.70
C GLU A 159 6.70 0.01 -18.63
N GLU A 160 5.82 0.71 -17.90
CA GLU A 160 5.86 2.16 -17.75
C GLU A 160 7.16 2.67 -17.09
N PHE A 161 7.65 1.95 -16.08
CA PHE A 161 8.85 2.35 -15.33
C PHE A 161 10.11 1.56 -15.70
N HIS A 162 10.04 0.69 -16.72
CA HIS A 162 11.13 -0.18 -17.14
C HIS A 162 11.77 -0.97 -15.98
N LEU A 163 10.91 -1.56 -15.14
CA LEU A 163 11.35 -2.27 -13.94
C LEU A 163 11.73 -3.71 -14.28
N LYS A 164 12.81 -4.19 -13.68
CA LYS A 164 13.08 -5.63 -13.60
C LYS A 164 12.26 -6.20 -12.46
N ILE A 165 11.43 -7.19 -12.76
CA ILE A 165 10.50 -7.79 -11.82
C ILE A 165 10.55 -9.31 -11.90
N ILE A 166 10.39 -9.96 -10.75
CA ILE A 166 10.13 -11.39 -10.66
C ILE A 166 8.81 -11.59 -9.91
N ILE A 167 7.99 -12.49 -10.40
CA ILE A 167 6.78 -12.94 -9.71
C ILE A 167 7.07 -14.32 -9.14
N SER A 168 6.74 -14.52 -7.86
CA SER A 168 6.93 -15.80 -7.19
C SER A 168 5.98 -16.89 -7.71
N ASP A 169 6.31 -18.12 -7.43
CA ASP A 169 5.31 -19.19 -7.41
C ASP A 169 4.18 -18.88 -6.43
N PRO A 170 3.02 -19.56 -6.54
CA PRO A 170 1.89 -19.35 -5.66
C PRO A 170 2.26 -19.50 -4.17
N VAL A 171 1.80 -18.53 -3.36
CA VAL A 171 1.99 -18.57 -1.91
C VAL A 171 0.90 -19.45 -1.29
N ASN A 172 1.26 -20.66 -0.88
CA ASN A 172 0.33 -21.59 -0.23
C ASN A 172 0.16 -21.26 1.26
N THR A 173 1.24 -20.93 1.94
CA THR A 173 1.25 -20.45 3.32
C THR A 173 2.22 -19.28 3.45
N MET A 174 1.94 -18.36 4.38
CA MET A 174 2.86 -17.25 4.65
C MET A 174 4.22 -17.76 5.16
N PHE A 175 4.24 -18.91 5.83
CA PHE A 175 5.47 -19.50 6.35
C PHE A 175 6.41 -20.04 5.26
N SER A 176 5.91 -20.24 4.03
CA SER A 176 6.74 -20.63 2.87
C SER A 176 7.47 -19.45 2.21
N LEU A 177 7.21 -18.21 2.62
CA LEU A 177 7.81 -17.03 2.02
C LEU A 177 9.35 -17.02 1.96
N PRO A 178 10.10 -17.47 2.99
CA PRO A 178 11.56 -17.47 2.92
C PRO A 178 12.12 -18.32 1.77
N GLU A 179 11.51 -19.47 1.51
CA GLU A 179 11.92 -20.36 0.43
C GLU A 179 11.58 -19.77 -0.93
N LEU A 180 10.34 -19.29 -1.10
CA LEU A 180 9.88 -18.63 -2.32
C LEU A 180 10.68 -17.37 -2.62
N TYR A 181 11.03 -16.59 -1.59
CA TYR A 181 11.86 -15.40 -1.73
C TYR A 181 13.27 -15.75 -2.24
N ARG A 182 13.90 -16.80 -1.68
CA ARG A 182 15.23 -17.24 -2.12
C ARG A 182 15.22 -17.58 -3.61
N THR A 183 14.25 -18.38 -4.06
CA THR A 183 14.09 -18.75 -5.47
C THR A 183 13.85 -17.52 -6.37
N ALA A 184 12.94 -16.64 -5.95
CA ALA A 184 12.64 -15.42 -6.70
C ALA A 184 13.85 -14.47 -6.78
N ARG A 185 14.64 -14.39 -5.71
CA ARG A 185 15.85 -13.58 -5.67
C ARG A 185 16.94 -14.14 -6.58
N GLU A 186 17.17 -15.44 -6.56
CA GLU A 186 18.10 -16.10 -7.47
C GLU A 186 17.75 -15.80 -8.94
N ALA A 187 16.45 -15.87 -9.29
CA ALA A 187 15.97 -15.49 -10.61
C ALA A 187 16.22 -14.01 -10.94
N LEU A 188 16.01 -13.12 -9.97
CA LEU A 188 16.28 -11.69 -10.14
C LEU A 188 17.77 -11.40 -10.34
N GLU A 189 18.66 -12.11 -9.64
CA GLU A 189 20.10 -11.99 -9.82
C GLU A 189 20.54 -12.45 -11.21
N LEU A 190 19.96 -13.53 -11.74
CA LEU A 190 20.19 -13.98 -13.11
C LEU A 190 19.74 -12.93 -14.15
N MET A 191 18.62 -12.23 -13.90
CA MET A 191 18.17 -11.13 -14.76
C MET A 191 19.07 -9.88 -14.67
N ARG A 192 19.81 -9.69 -13.60
CA ARG A 192 20.80 -8.61 -13.46
C ARG A 192 22.06 -8.88 -14.26
N ASP A 193 22.43 -10.14 -14.43
CA ASP A 193 23.60 -10.55 -15.20
C ASP A 193 23.31 -10.38 -16.71
N ASP A 194 23.85 -9.33 -17.33
CA ASP A 194 23.63 -8.98 -18.75
C ASP A 194 24.00 -10.10 -19.75
N ARG A 195 24.68 -11.17 -19.31
CA ARG A 195 24.99 -12.34 -20.13
C ARG A 195 23.74 -13.10 -20.60
N PHE A 196 22.59 -12.92 -19.98
CA PHE A 196 21.32 -13.52 -20.37
C PHE A 196 20.46 -12.62 -21.26
N GLN A 197 20.88 -11.40 -21.58
CA GLN A 197 20.21 -10.53 -22.57
C GLN A 197 20.53 -10.88 -24.03
N GLY A 198 21.16 -12.02 -24.28
CA GLY A 198 21.51 -12.50 -25.61
C GLY A 198 20.41 -13.29 -26.28
N ASN A 199 19.94 -12.76 -27.40
CA ASN A 199 19.17 -13.41 -28.46
C ASN A 199 17.69 -13.66 -28.19
N GLY A 200 16.87 -12.66 -28.41
CA GLY A 200 15.48 -12.76 -28.81
C GLY A 200 15.27 -11.80 -29.97
#